data_3e4dd41eb43bba3b39fad9defa41966e
#
_entry.id   3e4dd41eb43bba3b39fad9defa41966e
#
_cell.length_a   1.000
_cell.length_b   1.000
_cell.length_c   1.000
_cell.angle_alpha   90.00
_cell.angle_beta   90.00
_cell.angle_gamma   90.00
#
_symmetry.space_group_name_H-M   'P 1'
#
loop_
_entity.id
_entity.type
_entity.pdbx_description
1 polymer ?
#
loop_
_entity_poly.entity_id
_entity_poly.type
_entity_poly.pdbx_seq_one_letter_code
_entity_poly.pdbx_strand_id
1 'polypeptide(L)'
;MQFEYDQHKSDSNKSKHGIDFEEGKAIWDDSCALQVDLACEKEKRYFVTGDIKGKMWTAICTDRGVNVRIISVRRAHKSEERLYEESKRKRIGHDV
;
A
#
# COMPACT_ATOMS: atom_id res chain seq x y z
N MET A 1 0.34 5.50 14.03
CA MET A 1 -0.30 4.42 13.24
C MET A 1 0.35 3.10 13.61
N GLN A 2 -0.45 2.11 13.94
CA GLN A 2 0.06 0.78 14.26
C GLN A 2 -0.37 -0.22 13.20
N PHE A 3 0.55 -1.13 12.87
CA PHE A 3 0.29 -2.18 11.89
C PHE A 3 0.14 -3.52 12.58
N GLU A 4 -0.69 -4.37 12.00
CA GLU A 4 -0.78 -5.77 12.38
C GLU A 4 -0.81 -6.64 11.12
N TYR A 5 -0.43 -7.90 11.27
CA TYR A 5 -0.47 -8.86 10.16
C TYR A 5 -0.19 -10.26 10.68
N ASP A 6 -0.55 -11.25 9.85
CA ASP A 6 -0.26 -12.65 10.11
C ASP A 6 1.16 -12.95 9.66
N GLN A 7 1.99 -13.48 10.55
CA GLN A 7 3.41 -13.75 10.26
C GLN A 7 3.59 -14.78 9.13
N HIS A 8 2.73 -15.81 9.09
CA HIS A 8 2.80 -16.80 8.01
C HIS A 8 2.51 -16.19 6.65
N LYS A 9 1.56 -15.28 6.60
CA LYS A 9 1.24 -14.55 5.37
C LYS A 9 2.37 -13.64 4.96
N SER A 10 3.02 -12.99 5.92
CA SER A 10 4.19 -12.15 5.65
C SER A 10 5.32 -12.98 5.03
N ASP A 11 5.59 -14.14 5.58
CA ASP A 11 6.63 -15.05 5.08
C ASP A 11 6.30 -15.54 3.68
N SER A 12 5.04 -15.95 3.44
CA SER A 12 4.58 -16.35 2.11
C SER A 12 4.70 -15.21 1.11
N ASN A 13 4.39 -14.00 1.55
CA ASN A 13 4.48 -12.81 0.71
C ASN A 13 5.92 -12.57 0.26
N LYS A 14 6.88 -12.77 1.15
CA LYS A 14 8.30 -12.66 0.82
C LYS A 14 8.70 -13.63 -0.27
N SER A 15 8.23 -14.88 -0.18
CA SER A 15 8.51 -15.89 -1.18
C SER A 15 7.87 -15.57 -2.54
N LYS A 16 6.64 -15.07 -2.54
CA LYS A 16 5.88 -14.81 -3.77
C LYS A 16 6.29 -13.52 -4.47
N HIS A 17 6.53 -12.46 -3.70
CA HIS A 17 6.66 -11.11 -4.24
C HIS A 17 8.00 -10.45 -3.93
N GLY A 18 8.86 -11.12 -3.15
CA GLY A 18 10.17 -10.57 -2.82
C GLY A 18 10.16 -9.53 -1.71
N ILE A 19 9.03 -9.34 -1.05
CA ILE A 19 8.86 -8.38 0.02
C ILE A 19 7.97 -8.97 1.10
N ASP A 20 8.34 -8.81 2.36
CA ASP A 20 7.49 -9.20 3.48
C ASP A 20 6.67 -7.99 3.95
N PHE A 21 5.81 -8.20 4.95
CA PHE A 21 4.94 -7.13 5.42
C PHE A 21 5.67 -6.09 6.25
N GLU A 22 6.75 -6.48 6.91
CA GLU A 22 7.57 -5.52 7.66
C GLU A 22 8.25 -4.55 6.70
N GLU A 23 8.83 -5.06 5.62
CA GLU A 23 9.42 -4.25 4.56
C GLU A 23 8.37 -3.38 3.88
N GLY A 24 7.16 -3.93 3.69
CA GLY A 24 6.05 -3.24 3.06
C GLY A 24 5.58 -2.00 3.80
N LYS A 25 5.82 -1.90 5.10
CA LYS A 25 5.48 -0.70 5.88
C LYS A 25 6.13 0.56 5.33
N ALA A 26 7.25 0.43 4.63
CA ALA A 26 7.95 1.57 4.04
C ALA A 26 7.12 2.32 2.99
N ILE A 27 6.05 1.70 2.46
CA ILE A 27 5.10 2.39 1.58
C ILE A 27 4.56 3.65 2.27
N TRP A 28 4.27 3.55 3.58
CA TRP A 28 3.71 4.67 4.36
C TRP A 28 4.72 5.77 4.66
N ASP A 29 6.00 5.54 4.43
CA ASP A 29 7.03 6.58 4.55
C ASP A 29 7.05 7.50 3.33
N ASP A 30 6.42 7.10 2.24
CA ASP A 30 6.27 7.92 1.05
C ASP A 30 5.15 8.94 1.30
N SER A 31 5.48 10.22 1.35
CA SER A 31 4.51 11.30 1.60
C SER A 31 3.46 11.40 0.49
N CYS A 32 3.73 10.82 -0.67
CA CYS A 32 2.79 10.81 -1.79
C CYS A 32 2.00 9.52 -1.90
N ALA A 33 2.16 8.58 -0.95
CA ALA A 33 1.42 7.31 -0.99
C ALA A 33 -0.07 7.56 -1.15
N LEU A 34 -0.70 6.82 -2.05
CA LEU A 34 -2.10 6.99 -2.41
C LEU A 34 -2.94 5.84 -1.89
N GLN A 35 -3.97 6.17 -1.12
CA GLN A 35 -4.94 5.19 -0.64
C GLN A 35 -6.18 5.22 -1.52
N VAL A 36 -6.64 4.05 -1.95
CA VAL A 36 -7.86 3.90 -2.74
C VAL A 36 -8.72 2.82 -2.10
N ASP A 37 -9.98 3.16 -1.82
CA ASP A 37 -10.93 2.22 -1.24
C ASP A 37 -11.38 1.21 -2.29
N LEU A 38 -11.51 -0.04 -1.86
CA LEU A 38 -11.99 -1.12 -2.70
C LEU A 38 -13.43 -1.46 -2.34
N ALA A 39 -14.25 -1.76 -3.36
CA ALA A 39 -15.60 -2.22 -3.14
C ALA A 39 -15.54 -3.67 -2.61
N CYS A 40 -15.96 -3.88 -1.37
CA CYS A 40 -15.93 -5.18 -0.72
C CYS A 40 -17.15 -5.33 0.18
N GLU A 41 -17.87 -6.45 0.06
CA GLU A 41 -19.14 -6.64 0.77
C GLU A 41 -18.97 -6.93 2.26
N LYS A 42 -17.91 -7.65 2.65
CA LYS A 42 -17.80 -8.17 4.02
C LYS A 42 -16.95 -7.33 4.96
N GLU A 43 -15.95 -6.65 4.43
CA GLU A 43 -15.09 -5.78 5.22
C GLU A 43 -14.55 -4.67 4.32
N LYS A 44 -14.26 -3.55 4.91
CA LYS A 44 -13.63 -2.45 4.17
C LYS A 44 -12.20 -2.82 3.87
N ARG A 45 -11.88 -2.91 2.59
CA ARG A 45 -10.52 -3.08 2.10
C ARG A 45 -10.10 -1.86 1.30
N TYR A 46 -8.85 -1.60 1.31
CA TYR A 46 -8.27 -0.54 0.49
C TYR A 46 -6.86 -0.93 0.10
N PHE A 47 -6.34 -0.30 -0.94
CA PHE A 47 -4.93 -0.44 -1.23
C PHE A 47 -4.20 0.88 -0.99
N VAL A 48 -2.90 0.78 -0.70
CA VAL A 48 -2.02 1.93 -0.57
C VAL A 48 -0.84 1.69 -1.52
N THR A 49 -0.65 2.60 -2.46
CA THR A 49 0.42 2.51 -3.45
C THR A 49 1.47 3.58 -3.14
N GLY A 50 2.72 3.18 -3.10
CA GLY A 50 3.81 4.11 -2.84
C GLY A 50 5.15 3.58 -3.29
N ASP A 51 6.14 4.44 -3.23
CA ASP A 51 7.50 4.16 -3.65
C ASP A 51 8.33 3.64 -2.49
N ILE A 52 9.06 2.55 -2.74
CA ILE A 52 10.09 2.06 -1.83
C ILE A 52 11.36 1.94 -2.65
N LYS A 53 12.32 2.82 -2.39
CA LYS A 53 13.64 2.81 -3.03
C LYS A 53 13.58 2.75 -4.57
N GLY A 54 12.67 3.53 -5.15
CA GLY A 54 12.54 3.65 -6.59
C GLY A 54 11.63 2.62 -7.25
N LYS A 55 11.01 1.74 -6.47
CA LYS A 55 10.07 0.75 -6.99
C LYS A 55 8.68 0.98 -6.40
N MET A 56 7.67 0.86 -7.23
CA MET A 56 6.29 1.07 -6.80
C MET A 56 5.68 -0.23 -6.27
N TRP A 57 5.15 -0.15 -5.07
CA TRP A 57 4.51 -1.27 -4.39
C TRP A 57 3.09 -0.91 -3.97
N THR A 58 2.24 -1.92 -3.88
CA THR A 58 0.86 -1.75 -3.40
C THR A 58 0.61 -2.72 -2.25
N ALA A 59 0.14 -2.18 -1.13
CA ALA A 59 -0.32 -2.96 0.01
C ALA A 59 -1.84 -3.02 -0.01
N ILE A 60 -2.38 -4.22 0.20
CA ILE A 60 -3.83 -4.41 0.40
C ILE A 60 -4.05 -4.50 1.89
N CYS A 61 -4.97 -3.71 2.40
CA CYS A 61 -5.17 -3.52 3.83
C CYS A 61 -6.64 -3.51 4.22
N THR A 62 -6.88 -3.70 5.50
CA THR A 62 -8.16 -3.41 6.14
C THR A 62 -7.87 -2.77 7.51
N ASP A 63 -8.81 -2.00 8.04
CA ASP A 63 -8.65 -1.42 9.36
C ASP A 63 -9.20 -2.36 10.43
N ARG A 64 -8.45 -2.48 11.51
CA ARG A 64 -8.83 -3.22 12.71
C ARG A 64 -8.76 -2.26 13.90
N GLY A 65 -9.89 -1.64 14.25
CA GLY A 65 -9.90 -0.58 15.25
C GLY A 65 -8.98 0.55 14.82
N VAL A 66 -7.96 0.84 15.64
CA VAL A 66 -6.97 1.89 15.32
C VAL A 66 -5.78 1.36 14.52
N ASN A 67 -5.74 0.05 14.26
CA ASN A 67 -4.62 -0.59 13.57
C ASN A 67 -4.90 -0.76 12.08
N VAL A 68 -3.85 -0.72 11.29
CA VAL A 68 -3.91 -1.08 9.88
C VAL A 68 -3.45 -2.53 9.75
N ARG A 69 -4.33 -3.40 9.26
CA ARG A 69 -3.97 -4.80 9.03
C ARG A 69 -3.55 -4.98 7.59
N ILE A 70 -2.30 -5.39 7.39
CA ILE A 70 -1.75 -5.68 6.08
C ILE A 70 -2.15 -7.10 5.68
N ILE A 71 -2.74 -7.24 4.50
CA ILE A 71 -3.22 -8.53 3.97
C ILE A 71 -2.27 -9.04 2.89
N SER A 72 -1.73 -8.15 2.07
CA SER A 72 -0.84 -8.51 0.96
C SER A 72 -0.03 -7.31 0.55
N VAL A 73 1.17 -7.54 0.03
CA VAL A 73 2.02 -6.50 -0.57
C VAL A 73 2.58 -7.06 -1.88
N ARG A 74 2.46 -6.30 -2.95
CA ARG A 74 2.92 -6.71 -4.28
C ARG A 74 3.42 -5.50 -5.06
N ARG A 75 4.10 -5.77 -6.16
CA ARG A 75 4.45 -4.68 -7.08
C ARG A 75 3.16 -4.02 -7.56
N ALA A 76 3.19 -2.70 -7.70
CA ALA A 76 2.03 -1.96 -8.17
C ALA A 76 1.71 -2.33 -9.62
N HIS A 77 0.42 -2.38 -9.94
CA HIS A 77 -0.04 -2.49 -11.32
C HIS A 77 0.14 -1.14 -12.02
N LYS A 78 0.21 -1.16 -13.34
CA LYS A 78 0.36 0.08 -14.12
C LYS A 78 -0.76 1.09 -13.86
N SER A 79 -1.98 0.60 -13.67
CA SER A 79 -3.12 1.47 -13.34
C SER A 79 -2.92 2.17 -11.99
N GLU A 80 -2.36 1.47 -11.02
CA GLU A 80 -2.07 2.02 -9.70
C GLU A 80 -0.94 3.04 -9.76
N GLU A 81 0.11 2.74 -10.50
CA GLU A 81 1.20 3.69 -10.74
C GLU A 81 0.70 4.97 -11.38
N ARG A 82 -0.23 4.83 -12.33
CA ARG A 82 -0.81 5.96 -13.03
C ARG A 82 -1.62 6.85 -12.09
N LEU A 83 -2.43 6.25 -11.24
CA LEU A 83 -3.19 6.97 -10.22
C LEU A 83 -2.27 7.69 -9.23
N TYR A 84 -1.22 7.02 -8.82
CA TYR A 84 -0.22 7.60 -7.93
C TYR A 84 0.43 8.83 -8.58
N GLU A 85 0.86 8.70 -9.83
CA GLU A 85 1.51 9.79 -10.55
C GLU A 85 0.56 10.98 -10.76
N GLU A 86 -0.71 10.71 -11.08
CA GLU A 86 -1.71 11.76 -11.21
C GLU A 86 -1.94 12.49 -9.89
N SER A 87 -2.06 11.75 -8.80
CA SER A 87 -2.25 12.33 -7.47
C SER A 87 -1.06 13.18 -7.05
N LYS A 88 0.14 12.68 -7.28
CA LYS A 88 1.39 13.37 -6.98
C LYS A 88 1.50 14.67 -7.80
N ARG A 89 1.17 14.62 -9.08
CA ARG A 89 1.22 15.75 -9.97
C ARG A 89 0.24 16.85 -9.54
N LYS A 90 -0.96 16.48 -9.13
CA LYS A 90 -1.97 17.43 -8.63
C LYS A 90 -1.50 18.13 -7.37
N ARG A 91 -0.84 17.42 -6.46
CA ARG A 91 -0.29 18.03 -5.24
C ARG A 91 0.78 19.05 -5.54
N ILE A 92 1.67 18.74 -6.47
CA ILE A 92 2.74 19.65 -6.89
C ILE A 92 2.17 20.83 -7.67
N GLY A 93 1.19 20.56 -8.54
CA GLY A 93 0.56 21.57 -9.36
C GLY A 93 -0.20 22.65 -8.59
N HIS A 94 -0.66 22.35 -7.39
CA HIS A 94 -1.40 23.31 -6.55
C HIS A 94 -0.51 24.42 -5.99
N ASP A 95 0.77 24.24 -5.97
CA ASP A 95 1.71 25.18 -5.39
C ASP A 95 2.21 26.23 -6.41
N VAL A 96 1.69 26.18 -7.59
CA VAL A 96 2.10 27.09 -8.68
C VAL A 96 1.16 28.26 -8.81
#